data_38fc807be6f9f59bc29cc3cba8479d5a
#
_entry.id   38fc807be6f9f59bc29cc3cba8479d5a
#
_cell.length_a   1.000
_cell.length_b   1.000
_cell.length_c   1.000
_cell.angle_alpha   90.00
_cell.angle_beta   90.00
_cell.angle_gamma   90.00
#
_symmetry.space_group_name_H-M   'P 1'
#
loop_
_entity.id
_entity.type
_entity.pdbx_description
1 polymer ?
#
loop_
_entity_poly.entity_id
_entity_poly.type
_entity_poly.pdbx_seq_one_letter_code
_entity_poly.pdbx_strand_id
1 'polypeptide(L)'
;MCTFSLQYCVERSCKTQELVEHDLQHSISGRTIVRSAVENYMMTKYLLKNENNHKNIWEEYQYYGIGNYKMIFERYREESPNIEKSHVKFNYLDLLTSEYVNKEFIDMDTRYFGNGNIRNKFKEVEEDFLYKYLYEYDSQFEHGLWGAIRESSILKCTTSGHQFHGVPDIDNIQKMPDVGNDMISVMKKHIEIIGEAYPIPFLDIGKEDGFER
;
A
#
# COMPACT_ATOMS: atom_id res chain seq x y z
N MET A 1 -18.72 -1.38 -13.63
CA MET A 1 -17.43 -2.03 -13.32
C MET A 1 -16.49 -1.10 -12.55
N CYS A 2 -16.33 0.16 -12.95
CA CYS A 2 -15.50 1.16 -12.25
C CYS A 2 -15.84 1.32 -10.75
N THR A 3 -17.12 1.44 -10.40
CA THR A 3 -17.57 1.60 -9.00
C THR A 3 -17.15 0.43 -8.09
N PHE A 4 -17.11 -0.79 -8.61
CA PHE A 4 -16.74 -1.96 -7.83
C PHE A 4 -15.25 -1.97 -7.47
N SER A 5 -14.38 -1.67 -8.43
CA SER A 5 -12.92 -1.59 -8.19
C SER A 5 -12.55 -0.47 -7.24
N LEU A 6 -13.21 0.69 -7.37
CA LEU A 6 -13.01 1.81 -6.44
C LEU A 6 -13.43 1.42 -5.02
N GLN A 7 -14.53 0.71 -4.85
CA GLN A 7 -14.98 0.24 -3.54
C GLN A 7 -13.89 -0.61 -2.86
N TYR A 8 -13.23 -1.52 -3.57
CA TYR A 8 -12.13 -2.31 -3.01
C TYR A 8 -10.94 -1.45 -2.57
N CYS A 9 -10.58 -0.43 -3.34
CA CYS A 9 -9.53 0.50 -2.96
C CYS A 9 -9.87 1.25 -1.66
N VAL A 10 -11.11 1.71 -1.52
CA VAL A 10 -11.60 2.38 -0.31
C VAL A 10 -11.58 1.44 0.89
N GLU A 11 -12.12 0.23 0.74
CA GLU A 11 -12.13 -0.77 1.81
C GLU A 11 -10.71 -1.12 2.27
N ARG A 12 -9.76 -1.26 1.34
CA ARG A 12 -8.35 -1.48 1.67
C ARG A 12 -7.78 -0.33 2.50
N SER A 13 -8.06 0.91 2.12
CA SER A 13 -7.58 2.08 2.85
C SER A 13 -8.18 2.15 4.26
N CYS A 14 -9.46 1.88 4.42
CA CYS A 14 -10.09 1.82 5.75
C CYS A 14 -9.47 0.73 6.63
N LYS A 15 -9.23 -0.46 6.08
CA LYS A 15 -8.58 -1.55 6.82
C LYS A 15 -7.15 -1.24 7.21
N THR A 16 -6.38 -0.54 6.35
CA THR A 16 -5.02 -0.11 6.70
C THR A 16 -5.02 0.94 7.81
N GLN A 17 -5.97 1.86 7.81
CA GLN A 17 -6.13 2.82 8.90
C GLN A 17 -6.46 2.12 10.22
N GLU A 18 -7.42 1.20 10.21
CA GLU A 18 -7.80 0.43 11.38
C GLU A 18 -6.60 -0.32 11.98
N LEU A 19 -5.77 -0.94 11.13
CA LEU A 19 -4.55 -1.62 11.58
C LEU A 19 -3.56 -0.67 12.27
N VAL A 20 -3.43 0.57 11.80
CA VAL A 20 -2.56 1.57 12.45
C VAL A 20 -3.14 2.02 13.79
N GLU A 21 -4.47 2.17 13.89
CA GLU A 21 -5.15 2.55 15.13
C GLU A 21 -5.04 1.48 16.21
N HIS A 22 -4.98 0.20 15.83
CA HIS A 22 -4.80 -0.96 16.72
C HIS A 22 -3.34 -1.22 17.12
N ASP A 23 -2.62 -0.21 17.61
CA ASP A 23 -1.26 -0.28 18.17
C ASP A 23 -0.13 -0.69 17.18
N LEU A 24 -0.38 -0.63 15.88
CA LEU A 24 0.69 -0.83 14.90
C LEU A 24 1.53 0.44 14.66
N GLN A 25 1.56 1.36 15.64
CA GLN A 25 2.45 2.54 15.63
C GLN A 25 3.92 2.18 15.89
N HIS A 26 4.29 0.95 15.60
CA HIS A 26 5.66 0.49 15.67
C HIS A 26 6.39 0.84 14.39
N SER A 27 7.66 1.17 14.50
CA SER A 27 8.49 1.66 13.40
C SER A 27 8.41 0.78 12.15
N ILE A 28 8.60 -0.52 12.28
CA ILE A 28 8.64 -1.44 11.13
C ILE A 28 7.23 -1.64 10.55
N SER A 29 6.30 -2.15 11.38
CA SER A 29 4.95 -2.49 10.93
C SER A 29 4.18 -1.27 10.46
N GLY A 30 4.20 -0.20 11.24
CA GLY A 30 3.46 1.03 10.95
C GLY A 30 3.93 1.69 9.66
N ARG A 31 5.24 1.83 9.47
CA ARG A 31 5.82 2.42 8.25
C ARG A 31 5.50 1.58 7.01
N THR A 32 5.58 0.25 7.10
CA THR A 32 5.21 -0.64 5.99
C THR A 32 3.73 -0.49 5.62
N ILE A 33 2.84 -0.34 6.61
CA ILE A 33 1.41 -0.14 6.37
C ILE A 33 1.15 1.23 5.73
N VAL A 34 1.76 2.31 6.24
CA VAL A 34 1.64 3.65 5.65
C VAL A 34 2.11 3.63 4.20
N ARG A 35 3.26 3.02 3.89
CA ARG A 35 3.73 2.87 2.52
C ARG A 35 2.69 2.20 1.62
N SER A 36 2.08 1.11 2.09
CA SER A 36 1.02 0.42 1.34
C SER A 36 -0.20 1.31 1.09
N ALA A 37 -0.57 2.14 2.07
CA ALA A 37 -1.66 3.11 1.93
C ALA A 37 -1.31 4.22 0.92
N VAL A 38 -0.09 4.73 0.94
CA VAL A 38 0.43 5.74 -0.01
C VAL A 38 0.39 5.20 -1.44
N GLU A 39 0.81 3.95 -1.64
CA GLU A 39 0.77 3.32 -2.97
C GLU A 39 -0.67 3.11 -3.46
N ASN A 40 -1.57 2.69 -2.57
CA ASN A 40 -2.98 2.54 -2.89
C ASN A 40 -3.64 3.90 -3.25
N TYR A 41 -3.34 4.95 -2.50
CA TYR A 41 -3.79 6.32 -2.80
C TYR A 41 -3.30 6.77 -4.18
N MET A 42 -2.00 6.64 -4.43
CA MET A 42 -1.40 7.04 -5.70
C MET A 42 -2.03 6.29 -6.88
N MET A 43 -2.22 4.98 -6.75
CA MET A 43 -2.82 4.18 -7.80
C MET A 43 -4.28 4.56 -8.04
N THR A 44 -5.06 4.79 -6.98
CA THR A 44 -6.45 5.26 -7.10
C THR A 44 -6.51 6.60 -7.84
N LYS A 45 -5.67 7.56 -7.47
CA LYS A 45 -5.57 8.86 -8.12
C LYS A 45 -5.19 8.75 -9.60
N TYR A 46 -4.25 7.84 -9.92
CA TYR A 46 -3.86 7.54 -11.29
C TYR A 46 -5.03 6.99 -12.13
N LEU A 47 -5.76 6.04 -11.59
CA LEU A 47 -6.89 5.43 -12.29
C LEU A 47 -8.02 6.45 -12.52
N LEU A 48 -8.38 7.23 -11.49
CA LEU A 48 -9.38 8.30 -11.59
C LEU A 48 -8.99 9.37 -12.61
N LYS A 49 -7.72 9.79 -12.62
CA LYS A 49 -7.21 10.79 -13.58
C LYS A 49 -7.35 10.31 -15.04
N ASN A 50 -7.16 9.03 -15.26
CA ASN A 50 -7.11 8.45 -16.61
C ASN A 50 -8.41 7.82 -17.09
N GLU A 51 -9.40 7.57 -16.24
CA GLU A 51 -10.62 6.83 -16.59
C GLU A 51 -11.45 7.47 -17.71
N ASN A 52 -11.44 8.81 -17.83
CA ASN A 52 -12.17 9.51 -18.90
C ASN A 52 -11.54 9.29 -20.27
N ASN A 53 -10.22 9.12 -20.32
CA ASN A 53 -9.47 8.93 -21.56
C ASN A 53 -9.28 7.45 -21.90
N HIS A 54 -9.39 6.57 -20.89
CA HIS A 54 -9.13 5.15 -20.98
C HIS A 54 -10.26 4.37 -20.27
N LYS A 55 -11.36 4.16 -20.97
CA LYS A 55 -12.62 3.62 -20.40
C LYS A 55 -12.48 2.28 -19.67
N ASN A 56 -11.52 1.46 -20.05
CA ASN A 56 -11.32 0.10 -19.51
C ASN A 56 -10.20 0.04 -18.47
N ILE A 57 -9.63 1.18 -18.06
CA ILE A 57 -8.43 1.22 -17.19
C ILE A 57 -8.62 0.47 -15.86
N TRP A 58 -9.83 0.52 -15.28
CA TRP A 58 -10.16 -0.20 -14.04
C TRP A 58 -10.20 -1.73 -14.25
N GLU A 59 -10.71 -2.17 -15.38
CA GLU A 59 -10.74 -3.58 -15.76
C GLU A 59 -9.32 -4.10 -16.03
N GLU A 60 -8.53 -3.32 -16.76
CA GLU A 60 -7.12 -3.65 -17.02
C GLU A 60 -6.29 -3.71 -15.75
N TYR A 61 -6.57 -2.83 -14.77
CA TYR A 61 -5.92 -2.88 -13.47
C TYR A 61 -6.29 -4.15 -12.69
N GLN A 62 -7.55 -4.60 -12.77
CA GLN A 62 -7.97 -5.88 -12.20
C GLN A 62 -7.24 -7.05 -12.89
N TYR A 63 -7.22 -7.08 -14.20
CA TYR A 63 -6.51 -8.13 -14.95
C TYR A 63 -5.01 -8.15 -14.65
N TYR A 64 -4.38 -6.99 -14.51
CA TYR A 64 -3.00 -6.90 -14.08
C TYR A 64 -2.77 -7.56 -12.72
N GLY A 65 -3.62 -7.25 -11.73
CA GLY A 65 -3.53 -7.85 -10.40
C GLY A 65 -3.72 -9.38 -10.42
N ILE A 66 -4.72 -9.84 -11.16
CA ILE A 66 -4.99 -11.28 -11.33
C ILE A 66 -3.88 -11.99 -12.12
N GLY A 67 -3.29 -11.31 -13.11
CA GLY A 67 -2.14 -11.82 -13.86
C GLY A 67 -0.94 -12.12 -12.97
N ASN A 68 -0.68 -11.29 -11.97
CA ASN A 68 0.35 -11.55 -10.97
C ASN A 68 0.05 -12.80 -10.13
N TYR A 69 -1.20 -12.99 -9.69
CA TYR A 69 -1.59 -14.22 -8.98
C TYR A 69 -1.52 -15.46 -9.87
N LYS A 70 -1.95 -15.35 -11.12
CA LYS A 70 -1.84 -16.43 -12.12
C LYS A 70 -0.37 -16.85 -12.31
N MET A 71 0.54 -15.89 -12.43
CA MET A 71 1.97 -16.17 -12.54
C MET A 71 2.52 -16.93 -11.32
N ILE A 72 2.12 -16.54 -10.11
CA ILE A 72 2.51 -17.26 -8.89
C ILE A 72 1.95 -18.68 -8.89
N PHE A 73 0.68 -18.84 -9.26
CA PHE A 73 -0.01 -20.12 -9.35
C PHE A 73 0.70 -21.07 -10.34
N GLU A 74 1.01 -20.60 -11.55
CA GLU A 74 1.70 -21.40 -12.56
C GLU A 74 3.12 -21.82 -12.11
N ARG A 75 3.88 -20.91 -11.49
CA ARG A 75 5.19 -21.25 -10.89
C ARG A 75 5.07 -22.34 -9.84
N TYR A 76 4.09 -22.25 -8.94
CA TYR A 76 3.84 -23.29 -7.95
C TYR A 76 3.52 -24.62 -8.60
N ARG A 77 2.75 -24.61 -9.67
CA ARG A 77 2.36 -25.82 -10.40
C ARG A 77 3.55 -26.48 -11.10
N GLU A 78 4.45 -25.69 -11.66
CA GLU A 78 5.65 -26.18 -12.37
C GLU A 78 6.74 -26.68 -11.41
N GLU A 79 7.04 -25.90 -10.40
CA GLU A 79 8.14 -26.18 -9.47
C GLU A 79 7.78 -27.25 -8.42
N SER A 80 6.52 -27.38 -8.10
CA SER A 80 6.04 -28.29 -7.04
C SER A 80 4.84 -29.10 -7.50
N PRO A 81 5.00 -30.00 -8.51
CA PRO A 81 3.89 -30.78 -9.07
C PRO A 81 3.22 -31.70 -8.05
N ASN A 82 3.89 -31.97 -6.91
CA ASN A 82 3.38 -32.81 -5.81
C ASN A 82 2.71 -32.00 -4.69
N ILE A 83 2.52 -30.69 -4.85
CA ILE A 83 1.72 -29.92 -3.89
C ILE A 83 0.30 -30.51 -3.90
N GLU A 84 -0.13 -30.98 -2.73
CA GLU A 84 -1.50 -31.45 -2.55
C GLU A 84 -2.45 -30.32 -2.93
N LYS A 85 -3.44 -30.62 -3.81
CA LYS A 85 -4.49 -29.68 -4.18
C LYS A 85 -5.28 -29.15 -2.97
N SER A 86 -5.12 -29.75 -1.81
CA SER A 86 -5.65 -29.32 -0.51
C SER A 86 -4.87 -28.17 0.14
N HIS A 87 -3.67 -27.81 -0.38
CA HIS A 87 -2.92 -26.69 0.21
C HIS A 87 -3.69 -25.37 0.06
N VAL A 88 -3.94 -24.72 1.17
CA VAL A 88 -4.83 -23.52 1.25
C VAL A 88 -4.42 -22.43 0.26
N LYS A 89 -3.12 -22.14 0.12
CA LYS A 89 -2.63 -21.12 -0.82
C LYS A 89 -2.90 -21.50 -2.28
N PHE A 90 -2.68 -22.78 -2.63
CA PHE A 90 -2.92 -23.24 -3.99
C PHE A 90 -4.40 -23.15 -4.37
N ASN A 91 -5.29 -23.66 -3.53
CA ASN A 91 -6.73 -23.56 -3.72
C ASN A 91 -7.23 -22.13 -3.78
N TYR A 92 -6.67 -21.27 -2.94
CA TYR A 92 -7.01 -19.85 -2.93
C TYR A 92 -6.58 -19.13 -4.22
N LEU A 93 -5.37 -19.37 -4.71
CA LEU A 93 -4.89 -18.81 -5.97
C LEU A 93 -5.68 -19.32 -7.16
N ASP A 94 -6.03 -20.61 -7.19
CA ASP A 94 -6.88 -21.19 -8.23
C ASP A 94 -8.28 -20.56 -8.22
N LEU A 95 -8.88 -20.38 -7.04
CA LEU A 95 -10.16 -19.71 -6.87
C LEU A 95 -10.12 -18.28 -7.43
N LEU A 96 -9.16 -17.46 -6.98
CA LEU A 96 -9.04 -16.07 -7.41
C LEU A 96 -8.86 -15.95 -8.93
N THR A 97 -8.03 -16.79 -9.53
CA THR A 97 -7.83 -16.78 -10.99
C THR A 97 -9.02 -17.31 -11.75
N SER A 98 -9.83 -18.19 -11.15
CA SER A 98 -11.00 -18.82 -11.76
C SER A 98 -12.25 -17.94 -11.75
N GLU A 99 -12.28 -16.89 -10.96
CA GLU A 99 -13.37 -15.90 -10.94
C GLU A 99 -13.46 -15.11 -12.27
N TYR A 100 -12.40 -15.13 -13.07
CA TYR A 100 -12.34 -14.42 -14.35
C TYR A 100 -12.64 -15.37 -15.51
N VAL A 101 -13.65 -15.03 -16.31
CA VAL A 101 -14.20 -15.86 -17.40
C VAL A 101 -13.15 -16.26 -18.45
N ASN A 102 -12.15 -15.42 -18.67
CA ASN A 102 -11.11 -15.60 -19.69
C ASN A 102 -9.72 -15.71 -19.06
N LYS A 103 -9.59 -16.49 -17.97
CA LYS A 103 -8.32 -16.61 -17.23
C LYS A 103 -7.14 -17.06 -18.09
N GLU A 104 -7.38 -17.81 -19.18
CA GLU A 104 -6.33 -18.25 -20.09
C GLU A 104 -5.67 -17.07 -20.83
N PHE A 105 -6.41 -16.00 -21.08
CA PHE A 105 -5.96 -14.82 -21.80
C PHE A 105 -5.43 -13.71 -20.89
N ILE A 106 -5.42 -13.91 -19.57
CA ILE A 106 -4.87 -12.93 -18.64
C ILE A 106 -3.35 -12.93 -18.78
N ASP A 107 -2.79 -11.80 -19.19
CA ASP A 107 -1.35 -11.61 -19.32
C ASP A 107 -0.65 -11.65 -17.97
N MET A 108 0.47 -12.38 -17.89
CA MET A 108 1.35 -12.42 -16.72
C MET A 108 2.47 -11.41 -16.93
N ASP A 109 2.25 -10.19 -16.48
CA ASP A 109 3.23 -9.09 -16.59
C ASP A 109 3.85 -8.74 -15.24
N THR A 110 5.18 -8.75 -15.17
CA THR A 110 5.95 -8.37 -13.97
C THR A 110 6.26 -6.88 -13.90
N ARG A 111 6.00 -6.13 -14.96
CA ARG A 111 6.20 -4.69 -14.99
C ARG A 111 5.14 -4.00 -14.14
N TYR A 112 5.45 -2.81 -13.67
CA TYR A 112 4.46 -2.01 -12.96
C TYR A 112 3.31 -1.59 -13.88
N PHE A 113 2.08 -1.61 -13.37
CA PHE A 113 0.87 -1.28 -14.16
C PHE A 113 1.02 0.00 -14.96
N GLY A 114 0.61 -0.03 -16.23
CA GLY A 114 0.64 1.11 -17.13
C GLY A 114 2.04 1.50 -17.64
N ASN A 115 2.92 0.50 -17.85
CA ASN A 115 4.22 0.64 -18.54
C ASN A 115 5.19 1.66 -17.93
N GLY A 116 5.20 1.80 -16.63
CA GLY A 116 6.12 2.71 -15.95
C GLY A 116 6.74 2.10 -14.72
N ASN A 117 7.51 2.92 -14.02
CA ASN A 117 7.89 2.66 -12.64
C ASN A 117 7.01 3.51 -11.70
N ILE A 118 7.00 3.14 -10.44
CA ILE A 118 6.17 3.80 -9.43
C ILE A 118 6.45 5.31 -9.33
N ARG A 119 7.71 5.72 -9.44
CA ARG A 119 8.11 7.13 -9.39
C ARG A 119 7.46 7.95 -10.50
N ASN A 120 7.39 7.40 -11.72
CA ASN A 120 6.74 8.07 -12.84
C ASN A 120 5.23 8.22 -12.59
N LYS A 121 4.59 7.25 -11.94
CA LYS A 121 3.18 7.35 -11.55
C LYS A 121 2.94 8.49 -10.56
N PHE A 122 3.78 8.61 -9.53
CA PHE A 122 3.69 9.73 -8.59
C PHE A 122 3.85 11.09 -9.28
N LYS A 123 4.76 11.20 -10.25
CA LYS A 123 4.90 12.43 -11.05
C LYS A 123 3.67 12.71 -11.90
N GLU A 124 3.13 11.69 -12.55
CA GLU A 124 1.95 11.82 -13.42
C GLU A 124 0.73 12.31 -12.65
N VAL A 125 0.57 11.89 -11.39
CA VAL A 125 -0.51 12.34 -10.52
C VAL A 125 -0.15 13.57 -9.65
N GLU A 126 1.00 14.19 -9.90
CA GLU A 126 1.45 15.41 -9.22
C GLU A 126 1.68 15.24 -7.70
N GLU A 127 2.14 14.05 -7.30
CA GLU A 127 2.45 13.70 -5.90
C GLU A 127 3.95 13.43 -5.66
N ASP A 128 4.82 14.18 -6.33
CA ASP A 128 6.29 14.06 -6.21
C ASP A 128 6.77 14.26 -4.77
N PHE A 129 6.08 15.14 -4.01
CA PHE A 129 6.37 15.37 -2.60
C PHE A 129 6.10 14.11 -1.77
N LEU A 130 4.92 13.52 -1.92
CA LEU A 130 4.52 12.30 -1.21
C LEU A 130 5.48 11.13 -1.52
N TYR A 131 5.93 11.03 -2.78
CA TYR A 131 6.95 10.06 -3.17
C TYR A 131 8.25 10.24 -2.40
N LYS A 132 8.83 11.44 -2.40
CA LYS A 132 10.15 11.72 -1.82
C LYS A 132 10.20 11.65 -0.31
N TYR A 133 9.14 12.13 0.36
CA TYR A 133 9.17 12.33 1.81
C TYR A 133 8.48 11.22 2.59
N LEU A 134 7.55 10.51 1.99
CA LEU A 134 6.85 9.43 2.68
C LEU A 134 7.15 8.07 2.04
N TYR A 135 6.89 7.90 0.74
CA TYR A 135 7.07 6.62 0.06
C TYR A 135 8.52 6.11 0.08
N GLU A 136 9.50 6.97 -0.25
CA GLU A 136 10.93 6.58 -0.22
C GLU A 136 11.42 6.31 1.21
N TYR A 137 10.97 7.09 2.18
CA TYR A 137 11.29 6.88 3.58
C TYR A 137 10.73 5.56 4.11
N ASP A 138 9.43 5.34 3.95
CA ASP A 138 8.77 4.13 4.42
C ASP A 138 9.26 2.86 3.71
N SER A 139 9.75 2.99 2.47
CA SER A 139 10.39 1.89 1.73
C SER A 139 11.67 1.38 2.38
N GLN A 140 12.36 2.22 3.18
CA GLN A 140 13.52 1.78 3.95
C GLN A 140 13.14 0.69 4.97
N PHE A 141 11.96 0.84 5.59
CA PHE A 141 11.43 -0.10 6.58
C PHE A 141 10.94 -1.39 5.93
N GLU A 142 10.22 -1.28 4.81
CA GLU A 142 9.73 -2.45 4.07
C GLU A 142 10.85 -3.35 3.56
N HIS A 143 11.94 -2.75 3.05
CA HIS A 143 13.08 -3.48 2.52
C HIS A 143 14.15 -3.82 3.55
N GLY A 144 13.94 -3.48 4.82
CA GLY A 144 14.89 -3.74 5.91
C GLY A 144 16.26 -3.12 5.68
N LEU A 145 16.30 -1.90 5.12
CA LEU A 145 17.56 -1.23 4.85
C LEU A 145 18.20 -0.72 6.14
N TRP A 146 19.54 -0.58 6.11
CA TRP A 146 20.32 -0.26 7.30
C TRP A 146 19.85 0.99 8.06
N GLY A 147 19.37 2.02 7.35
CA GLY A 147 18.81 3.22 7.97
C GLY A 147 17.62 2.92 8.86
N ALA A 148 16.66 2.14 8.36
CA ALA A 148 15.47 1.72 9.09
C ALA A 148 15.81 0.77 10.25
N ILE A 149 16.71 -0.19 10.05
CA ILE A 149 17.19 -1.09 11.12
C ILE A 149 17.78 -0.26 12.26
N ARG A 150 18.63 0.71 11.93
CA ARG A 150 19.26 1.59 12.91
C ARG A 150 18.23 2.45 13.65
N GLU A 151 17.25 2.97 12.96
CA GLU A 151 16.21 3.83 13.53
C GLU A 151 15.27 3.04 14.44
N SER A 152 14.92 1.82 14.06
CA SER A 152 13.94 0.99 14.78
C SER A 152 14.51 0.13 15.91
N SER A 153 15.82 -0.14 15.89
CA SER A 153 16.42 -1.16 16.77
C SER A 153 17.67 -0.71 17.51
N ILE A 154 18.09 0.56 17.37
CA ILE A 154 19.31 1.04 18.00
C ILE A 154 19.01 2.27 18.86
N LEU A 155 19.31 2.18 20.15
CA LEU A 155 19.33 3.30 21.06
C LEU A 155 20.57 4.15 20.85
N LYS A 156 20.41 5.45 20.79
CA LYS A 156 21.55 6.38 20.79
C LYS A 156 22.11 6.50 22.19
N CYS A 157 23.42 6.35 22.31
CA CYS A 157 24.12 6.60 23.57
C CYS A 157 23.98 8.09 23.95
N THR A 158 23.52 8.35 25.16
CA THR A 158 23.37 9.72 25.71
C THR A 158 24.62 10.23 26.42
N THR A 159 25.67 9.39 26.52
CA THR A 159 26.92 9.75 27.20
C THR A 159 27.66 10.80 26.42
N SER A 160 28.09 11.87 27.10
CA SER A 160 28.90 12.95 26.52
C SER A 160 30.18 12.36 25.90
N GLY A 161 30.46 12.74 24.65
CA GLY A 161 31.59 12.20 23.87
C GLY A 161 31.32 10.94 23.05
N HIS A 162 30.16 10.30 23.21
CA HIS A 162 29.77 9.07 22.48
C HIS A 162 28.65 9.30 21.48
N GLN A 163 28.54 10.46 20.89
CA GLN A 163 27.40 10.90 20.07
C GLN A 163 27.04 9.98 18.87
N PHE A 164 27.97 9.17 18.42
CA PHE A 164 27.76 8.23 17.31
C PHE A 164 27.70 6.77 17.74
N HIS A 165 27.76 6.52 19.04
CA HIS A 165 27.69 5.17 19.59
C HIS A 165 26.23 4.74 19.70
N GLY A 166 25.87 3.64 19.04
CA GLY A 166 24.56 3.01 19.12
C GLY A 166 24.64 1.67 19.84
N VAL A 167 23.67 1.39 20.69
CA VAL A 167 23.51 0.12 21.39
C VAL A 167 22.24 -0.55 20.88
N PRO A 168 22.27 -1.85 20.49
CA PRO A 168 21.05 -2.56 20.11
C PRO A 168 20.04 -2.55 21.27
N ASP A 169 18.79 -2.22 20.95
CA ASP A 169 17.67 -2.31 21.89
C ASP A 169 16.92 -3.61 21.61
N ILE A 170 17.15 -4.61 22.44
CA ILE A 170 16.54 -5.94 22.30
C ILE A 170 15.24 -6.08 23.09
N ASP A 171 14.95 -5.14 23.98
CA ASP A 171 13.85 -5.26 24.94
C ASP A 171 12.64 -4.43 24.52
N ASN A 172 12.83 -3.40 23.65
CA ASN A 172 11.77 -2.49 23.30
C ASN A 172 11.60 -2.37 21.77
N ILE A 173 10.35 -2.39 21.34
CA ILE A 173 10.00 -2.02 19.98
C ILE A 173 9.85 -0.50 19.94
N GLN A 174 10.63 0.17 19.09
CA GLN A 174 10.58 1.62 18.94
C GLN A 174 9.21 2.05 18.41
N LYS A 175 8.53 2.93 19.13
CA LYS A 175 7.29 3.58 18.70
C LYS A 175 7.61 4.84 17.90
N MET A 176 6.89 5.02 16.79
CA MET A 176 6.95 6.22 15.96
C MET A 176 5.59 6.92 16.01
N PRO A 177 5.45 7.98 16.81
CA PRO A 177 4.16 8.66 16.98
C PRO A 177 3.65 9.29 15.68
N ASP A 178 4.54 9.59 14.73
CA ASP A 178 4.18 10.21 13.45
C ASP A 178 3.44 9.27 12.49
N VAL A 179 3.54 7.95 12.69
CA VAL A 179 2.89 6.96 11.84
C VAL A 179 1.38 7.18 11.75
N GLY A 180 0.73 7.47 12.88
CA GLY A 180 -0.71 7.77 12.93
C GLY A 180 -1.06 9.03 12.14
N ASN A 181 -0.29 10.09 12.31
CA ASN A 181 -0.51 11.36 11.62
C ASN A 181 -0.30 11.23 10.11
N ASP A 182 0.73 10.50 9.69
CA ASP A 182 1.01 10.22 8.28
C ASP A 182 -0.14 9.42 7.67
N MET A 183 -0.64 8.40 8.38
CA MET A 183 -1.78 7.60 7.92
C MET A 183 -3.05 8.44 7.75
N ILE A 184 -3.38 9.28 8.74
CA ILE A 184 -4.52 10.21 8.67
C ILE A 184 -4.38 11.15 7.48
N SER A 185 -3.18 11.68 7.24
CA SER A 185 -2.91 12.58 6.12
C SER A 185 -3.13 11.90 4.77
N VAL A 186 -2.67 10.66 4.60
CA VAL A 186 -2.89 9.86 3.40
C VAL A 186 -4.38 9.55 3.21
N MET A 187 -5.08 9.18 4.28
CA MET A 187 -6.50 8.88 4.22
C MET A 187 -7.34 10.11 3.86
N LYS A 188 -7.04 11.30 4.42
CA LYS A 188 -7.71 12.55 4.05
C LYS A 188 -7.56 12.81 2.55
N LYS A 189 -6.35 12.74 2.01
CA LYS A 189 -6.10 12.88 0.56
C LYS A 189 -6.88 11.85 -0.27
N HIS A 190 -6.97 10.60 0.21
CA HIS A 190 -7.69 9.55 -0.50
C HIS A 190 -9.20 9.82 -0.57
N ILE A 191 -9.79 10.27 0.54
CA ILE A 191 -11.19 10.64 0.61
C ILE A 191 -11.50 11.85 -0.27
N GLU A 192 -10.61 12.86 -0.28
CA GLU A 192 -10.73 14.06 -1.10
C GLU A 192 -10.82 13.71 -2.59
N ILE A 193 -9.89 12.92 -3.13
CA ILE A 193 -9.91 12.57 -4.57
C ILE A 193 -11.13 11.73 -4.96
N ILE A 194 -11.64 10.89 -4.05
CA ILE A 194 -12.86 10.12 -4.29
C ILE A 194 -14.08 11.04 -4.29
N GLY A 195 -14.16 11.97 -3.35
CA GLY A 195 -15.24 12.96 -3.27
C GLY A 195 -15.27 13.93 -4.45
N GLU A 196 -14.11 14.28 -5.01
CA GLU A 196 -14.00 15.07 -6.24
C GLU A 196 -14.50 14.30 -7.47
N ALA A 197 -14.15 13.04 -7.59
CA ALA A 197 -14.54 12.19 -8.72
C ALA A 197 -16.01 11.75 -8.65
N TYR A 198 -16.50 11.49 -7.46
CA TYR A 198 -17.85 10.98 -7.20
C TYR A 198 -18.49 11.80 -6.07
N PRO A 199 -19.33 12.80 -6.36
CA PRO A 199 -20.00 13.58 -5.33
C PRO A 199 -20.92 12.67 -4.50
N ILE A 200 -20.38 12.22 -3.37
CA ILE A 200 -21.11 11.39 -2.42
C ILE A 200 -21.79 12.33 -1.41
N PRO A 201 -23.15 12.35 -1.33
CA PRO A 201 -23.86 13.33 -0.52
C PRO A 201 -23.62 13.25 0.99
N PHE A 202 -22.81 12.32 1.49
CA PHE A 202 -22.58 12.04 2.91
C PHE A 202 -21.13 12.19 3.38
N LEU A 203 -20.21 12.66 2.54
CA LEU A 203 -18.86 12.98 2.98
C LEU A 203 -18.77 14.44 3.50
N ASP A 204 -19.69 14.86 4.33
CA ASP A 204 -19.44 15.95 5.27
C ASP A 204 -18.61 15.33 6.42
N ILE A 205 -17.33 15.08 6.12
CA ILE A 205 -16.36 14.66 7.12
C ILE A 205 -16.18 15.87 8.00
N GLY A 206 -16.82 15.85 9.14
CA GLY A 206 -17.01 16.88 10.11
C GLY A 206 -15.93 17.96 10.05
N LYS A 207 -16.34 19.18 9.78
CA LYS A 207 -15.59 20.36 10.17
C LYS A 207 -15.23 20.11 11.62
N GLU A 208 -13.94 20.09 11.90
CA GLU A 208 -13.39 19.91 13.23
C GLU A 208 -14.13 20.81 14.23
N ASP A 209 -15.15 20.25 14.91
CA ASP A 209 -15.58 20.81 16.17
C ASP A 209 -14.49 20.45 17.16
N GLY A 210 -13.63 21.45 17.38
CA GLY A 210 -12.69 21.63 18.48
C GLY A 210 -12.32 20.40 19.31
N PHE A 211 -11.23 19.72 18.97
CA PHE A 211 -10.39 19.14 20.01
C PHE A 211 -9.40 20.21 20.49
N GLU A 212 -9.93 21.11 21.32
CA GLU A 212 -9.10 21.76 22.36
C GLU A 212 -8.74 20.69 23.38
N ARG A 213 -7.46 20.26 23.36
CA ARG A 213 -6.67 19.99 24.58
C ARG A 213 -5.21 19.74 24.23
#